data_cafe14ff0ca6f171a8a6e0ffbe240b1f
#
_entry.id   cafe14ff0ca6f171a8a6e0ffbe240b1f
#
_cell.length_a   1.000
_cell.length_b   1.000
_cell.length_c   1.000
_cell.angle_alpha   90.00
_cell.angle_beta   90.00
_cell.angle_gamma   90.00
#
_symmetry.space_group_name_H-M   'P 1'
#
loop_
_entity.id
_entity.type
_entity.pdbx_description
1 polymer ?
#
loop_
_entity_poly.entity_id
_entity_poly.type
_entity_poly.pdbx_seq_one_letter_code
_entity_poly.pdbx_strand_id
1 'polypeptide(L)'
;MHIKQTRKCVACRESKHQNEMLRISRVNNAFQLDITHKMGGRGAYVCKDKKCIDLTIKKRLFNKSFKSNLEENIYMLLEEYEKNN
;
A
#
# COMPACT_ATOMS: atom_id res chain seq x y z
N MET A 1 11.95 24.74 -5.66
CA MET A 1 10.64 24.24 -6.08
C MET A 1 10.36 22.88 -5.45
N HIS A 2 9.23 22.75 -4.82
CA HIS A 2 8.87 21.49 -4.17
C HIS A 2 7.98 20.67 -5.08
N ILE A 3 8.45 19.48 -5.36
CA ILE A 3 7.65 18.52 -6.10
C ILE A 3 6.84 17.74 -5.07
N LYS A 4 5.53 17.83 -5.16
CA LYS A 4 4.68 17.07 -4.27
C LYS A 4 4.85 15.58 -4.53
N GLN A 5 5.13 14.84 -3.49
CA GLN A 5 5.27 13.40 -3.57
C GLN A 5 3.87 12.77 -3.52
N THR A 6 3.19 12.79 -4.66
CA THR A 6 1.87 12.18 -4.73
C THR A 6 1.95 10.78 -5.31
N ARG A 7 1.04 9.94 -4.85
CA ARG A 7 0.95 8.56 -5.33
C ARG A 7 -0.52 8.21 -5.51
N LYS A 8 -0.76 7.21 -6.32
CA LYS A 8 -2.12 6.79 -6.63
C LYS A 8 -2.53 5.62 -5.75
N CYS A 9 -3.68 5.75 -5.10
CA CYS A 9 -4.24 4.68 -4.28
C CYS A 9 -4.71 3.53 -5.16
N VAL A 10 -4.37 2.29 -4.80
CA VAL A 10 -4.80 1.12 -5.58
C VAL A 10 -6.30 0.87 -5.48
N ALA A 11 -6.95 1.41 -4.47
CA ALA A 11 -8.38 1.21 -4.25
C ALA A 11 -9.23 2.32 -4.87
N CYS A 12 -9.07 3.55 -4.42
CA CYS A 12 -9.90 4.66 -4.90
C CYS A 12 -9.36 5.33 -6.15
N ARG A 13 -8.12 5.04 -6.50
CA ARG A 13 -7.47 5.57 -7.69
C ARG A 13 -7.24 7.08 -7.68
N GLU A 14 -7.39 7.71 -6.53
CA GLU A 14 -7.09 9.11 -6.36
C GLU A 14 -5.63 9.31 -6.02
N SER A 15 -5.07 10.42 -6.48
CA SER A 15 -3.70 10.78 -6.16
C SER A 15 -3.69 11.59 -4.88
N LYS A 16 -2.88 11.17 -3.92
CA LYS A 16 -2.75 11.84 -2.64
C LYS A 16 -1.30 11.91 -2.23
N HIS A 17 -1.01 12.73 -1.24
CA HIS A 17 0.34 12.82 -0.72
C HIS A 17 0.71 11.49 -0.05
N GLN A 18 1.93 11.03 -0.29
CA GLN A 18 2.35 9.72 0.21
C GLN A 18 2.24 9.60 1.73
N ASN A 19 2.30 10.72 2.48
CA ASN A 19 2.14 10.68 3.93
C ASN A 19 0.75 10.25 4.36
N GLU A 20 -0.22 10.35 3.47
CA GLU A 20 -1.60 9.94 3.75
C GLU A 20 -1.86 8.51 3.32
N MET A 21 -0.83 7.78 2.98
CA MET A 21 -0.97 6.44 2.40
C MET A 21 -0.04 5.44 3.05
N LEU A 22 -0.45 4.18 3.04
CA LEU A 22 0.42 3.07 3.39
C LEU A 22 1.09 2.59 2.11
N ARG A 23 2.32 2.14 2.26
CA ARG A 23 3.08 1.63 1.13
C ARG A 23 3.45 0.16 1.34
N ILE A 24 3.30 -0.63 0.29
CA ILE A 24 3.88 -1.97 0.23
C ILE A 24 5.06 -1.88 -0.72
N SER A 25 6.22 -2.30 -0.25
CA SER A 25 7.45 -2.27 -1.06
C SER A 25 7.85 -3.67 -1.48
N ARG A 26 8.35 -3.78 -2.71
CA ARG A 26 8.93 -5.02 -3.20
C ARG A 26 10.43 -4.83 -3.32
N VAL A 27 11.19 -5.57 -2.50
CA VAL A 27 12.66 -5.52 -2.51
C VAL A 27 13.16 -6.96 -2.59
N ASN A 28 13.96 -7.26 -3.62
CA ASN A 28 14.52 -8.59 -3.81
C ASN A 28 13.45 -9.69 -3.82
N ASN A 29 12.34 -9.42 -4.50
CA ASN A 29 11.21 -10.35 -4.63
C ASN A 29 10.46 -10.61 -3.32
N ALA A 30 10.73 -9.82 -2.29
CA ALA A 30 10.00 -9.89 -1.04
C ALA A 30 9.10 -8.67 -0.90
N PHE A 31 7.90 -8.88 -0.38
CA PHE A 31 6.95 -7.80 -0.16
C PHE A 31 6.91 -7.46 1.33
N GLN A 32 6.90 -6.18 1.65
CA GLN A 32 6.89 -5.73 3.03
C GLN A 32 6.05 -4.46 3.16
N LEU A 33 5.41 -4.33 4.32
CA LEU A 33 4.69 -3.10 4.65
C LEU A 33 5.73 -2.05 5.04
N ASP A 34 5.80 -0.98 4.28
CA ASP A 34 6.80 0.07 4.44
C ASP A 34 6.15 1.33 4.98
N ILE A 35 5.93 1.37 6.30
CA ILE A 35 5.22 2.48 6.94
C ILE A 35 5.99 3.78 6.81
N THR A 36 7.30 3.72 6.89
CA THR A 36 8.14 4.93 6.84
C THR A 36 8.50 5.38 5.44
N HIS A 37 8.15 4.58 4.43
CA HIS A 37 8.44 4.88 3.02
C HIS A 37 9.93 4.97 2.72
N LYS A 38 10.74 4.20 3.42
CA LYS A 38 12.20 4.25 3.29
C LYS A 38 12.83 3.01 2.69
N MET A 39 12.05 1.99 2.41
CA MET A 39 12.62 0.73 1.95
C MET A 39 13.14 0.74 0.52
N GLY A 40 12.74 1.70 -0.28
CA GLY A 40 13.12 1.70 -1.69
C GLY A 40 12.41 0.60 -2.47
N GLY A 41 12.95 0.26 -3.63
CA GLY A 41 12.34 -0.73 -4.50
C GLY A 41 11.02 -0.24 -5.10
N ARG A 42 10.28 -1.18 -5.68
CA ARG A 42 8.98 -0.86 -6.28
C ARG A 42 7.92 -0.79 -5.19
N GLY A 43 7.04 0.21 -5.28
CA GLY A 43 6.02 0.40 -4.27
C GLY A 43 4.63 0.55 -4.84
N ALA A 44 3.64 0.17 -4.05
CA ALA A 44 2.24 0.43 -4.33
C ALA A 44 1.61 1.00 -3.08
N TYR A 45 0.56 1.79 -3.25
CA TYR A 45 0.04 2.62 -2.18
C TYR A 45 -1.45 2.45 -1.98
N VAL A 46 -1.89 2.59 -0.74
CA VAL A 46 -3.31 2.60 -0.39
C VAL A 46 -3.56 3.67 0.67
N CYS A 47 -4.68 4.37 0.56
CA CYS A 47 -5.02 5.40 1.55
C CYS A 47 -5.13 4.80 2.96
N LYS A 48 -4.74 5.60 3.95
CA LYS A 48 -4.92 5.23 5.36
C LYS A 48 -6.39 5.41 5.75
N ASP A 49 -7.24 4.73 5.04
CA ASP A 49 -8.69 4.88 5.16
C ASP A 49 -9.29 3.48 5.17
N LYS A 50 -10.18 3.25 6.12
CA LYS A 50 -10.79 1.93 6.29
C LYS A 50 -11.39 1.39 4.99
N LYS A 51 -12.11 2.23 4.25
CA LYS A 51 -12.74 1.79 3.00
C LYS A 51 -11.72 1.33 1.96
N CYS A 52 -10.64 2.07 1.81
CA CYS A 52 -9.60 1.73 0.84
C CYS A 52 -8.85 0.47 1.27
N ILE A 53 -8.53 0.37 2.56
CA ILE A 53 -7.83 -0.80 3.08
C ILE A 53 -8.69 -2.05 2.95
N ASP A 54 -9.96 -1.96 3.36
CA ASP A 54 -10.87 -3.11 3.26
C ASP A 54 -11.04 -3.58 1.82
N LEU A 55 -11.20 -2.65 0.90
CA LEU A 55 -11.34 -2.99 -0.51
C LEU A 55 -10.07 -3.63 -1.07
N THR A 56 -8.93 -3.11 -0.66
CA THR A 56 -7.64 -3.65 -1.08
C THR A 56 -7.46 -5.09 -0.61
N ILE A 57 -7.83 -5.37 0.63
CA ILE A 57 -7.76 -6.72 1.18
C ILE A 57 -8.74 -7.64 0.46
N LYS A 58 -9.99 -7.20 0.33
CA LYS A 58 -11.04 -8.03 -0.25
C LYS A 58 -10.73 -8.42 -1.69
N LYS A 59 -10.23 -7.49 -2.47
CA LYS A 59 -9.98 -7.71 -3.89
C LYS A 59 -8.51 -7.98 -4.22
N ARG A 60 -7.66 -8.06 -3.22
CA ARG A 60 -6.24 -8.32 -3.41
C ARG A 60 -5.61 -7.37 -4.44
N LEU A 61 -5.84 -6.08 -4.24
CA LEU A 61 -5.44 -5.09 -5.23
C LEU A 61 -3.93 -4.95 -5.38
N PHE A 62 -3.16 -5.27 -4.35
CA PHE A 62 -1.70 -5.27 -4.49
C PHE A 62 -1.22 -6.38 -5.42
N ASN A 63 -1.93 -7.50 -5.46
CA ASN A 63 -1.59 -8.57 -6.40
C ASN A 63 -1.68 -8.05 -7.84
N LYS A 64 -2.72 -7.28 -8.13
CA LYS A 64 -2.86 -6.69 -9.46
C LYS A 64 -1.78 -5.66 -9.76
N SER A 65 -1.48 -4.82 -8.77
CA SER A 65 -0.51 -3.74 -8.94
C SER A 65 0.89 -4.28 -9.22
N PHE A 66 1.29 -5.32 -8.50
CA PHE A 66 2.61 -5.92 -8.68
C PHE A 66 2.63 -7.04 -9.71
N LYS A 67 1.46 -7.44 -10.20
CA LYS A 67 1.31 -8.58 -11.11
C LYS A 67 1.95 -9.84 -10.52
N SER A 68 1.67 -10.06 -9.24
CA SER A 68 2.27 -11.15 -8.49
C SER A 68 1.34 -11.53 -7.34
N ASN A 69 1.48 -12.75 -6.84
CA ASN A 69 0.70 -13.19 -5.69
C ASN A 69 1.42 -12.82 -4.41
N LEU A 70 0.87 -11.86 -3.68
CA LEU A 70 1.41 -11.49 -2.38
C LEU A 70 0.97 -12.51 -1.33
N GLU A 71 1.83 -12.71 -0.34
CA GLU A 71 1.51 -13.61 0.76
C GLU A 71 0.36 -13.06 1.59
N GLU A 72 -0.42 -13.96 2.15
CA GLU A 72 -1.57 -13.59 2.97
C GLU A 72 -1.18 -12.67 4.13
N ASN A 73 0.00 -12.87 4.70
CA ASN A 73 0.43 -12.08 5.85
C ASN A 73 0.55 -10.58 5.53
N ILE A 74 0.78 -10.21 4.29
CA ILE A 74 0.83 -8.80 3.90
C ILE A 74 -0.55 -8.17 4.12
N TYR A 75 -1.61 -8.87 3.67
CA TYR A 75 -2.97 -8.37 3.86
C TYR A 75 -3.40 -8.41 5.32
N MET A 76 -2.89 -9.37 6.08
CA MET A 76 -3.14 -9.42 7.52
C MET A 76 -2.52 -8.24 8.24
N LEU A 77 -1.32 -7.82 7.81
CA LEU A 77 -0.69 -6.63 8.38
C LEU A 77 -1.51 -5.36 8.09
N LEU A 78 -2.08 -5.27 6.90
CA LEU A 78 -2.94 -4.14 6.57
C LEU A 78 -4.20 -4.12 7.45
N GLU A 79 -4.80 -5.27 7.62
CA GLU A 79 -5.98 -5.39 8.48
C GLU A 79 -5.66 -5.01 9.91
N GLU A 80 -4.52 -5.47 10.40
CA GLU A 80 -4.08 -5.16 11.75
C GLU A 80 -3.80 -3.66 11.93
N TYR A 81 -3.18 -3.04 10.93
CA TYR A 81 -2.97 -1.61 10.96
C TYR A 81 -4.29 -0.86 11.06
N GLU A 82 -5.26 -1.25 10.27
CA GLU A 82 -6.58 -0.61 10.27
C GLU A 82 -7.26 -0.73 11.63
N LYS A 83 -7.17 -1.90 12.26
CA LYS A 83 -7.79 -2.11 13.57
C LYS A 83 -7.12 -1.31 14.69
N ASN A 84 -5.84 -1.02 14.56
CA ASN A 84 -5.09 -0.32 15.60
C ASN A 84 -5.08 1.20 15.42
N ASN A 85 -5.77 1.68 14.43
CA ASN A 85 -5.94 3.10 14.18
C ASN A 85 -7.43 3.46 14.15
#